data_d3a9e4930de72e1e2082b3395414c133
#
_entry.id   d3a9e4930de72e1e2082b3395414c133
#
_cell.length_a   1.000
_cell.length_b   1.000
_cell.length_c   1.000
_cell.angle_alpha   90.00
_cell.angle_beta   90.00
_cell.angle_gamma   90.00
#
_symmetry.space_group_name_H-M   'P 1'
#
loop_
_entity.id
_entity.type
_entity.pdbx_description
1 polymer ?
#
loop_
_entity_poly.entity_id
_entity_poly.type
_entity_poly.pdbx_seq_one_letter_code
_entity_poly.pdbx_strand_id
1 'polypeptide(L)'
;MTKALPEADQQVTGQNETGPSQSDQTFQIEDPGVQQLVGYKTTIDRRDGSCVVILDLQPPHLNRHGILHGGIVATLLDVVCGNTASQFFDRENHAALVTVSLTLSYVAAVRGGRITATARVTGGGASIAHLFGELHDDEGRLLATATGVFKRIRK
;
A
#
# COMPACT_ATOMS: atom_id res chain seq x y z
N MET A 1 48.18 -16.96 56.26
CA MET A 1 47.76 -17.98 55.29
C MET A 1 46.30 -17.70 54.92
N THR A 2 46.09 -16.96 53.86
CA THR A 2 44.76 -16.61 53.40
C THR A 2 44.56 -17.23 52.01
N LYS A 3 43.58 -18.12 51.93
CA LYS A 3 43.30 -18.93 50.74
C LYS A 3 42.35 -18.16 49.85
N ALA A 4 42.76 -17.86 48.63
CA ALA A 4 41.94 -17.22 47.62
C ALA A 4 40.90 -18.23 47.05
N LEU A 5 39.65 -17.75 46.85
CA LEU A 5 38.59 -18.45 46.14
C LEU A 5 38.67 -18.15 44.65
N PRO A 6 38.32 -19.07 43.76
CA PRO A 6 38.33 -18.85 42.33
C PRO A 6 37.11 -18.04 41.85
N GLU A 7 37.38 -17.12 40.95
CA GLU A 7 36.33 -16.33 40.21
C GLU A 7 35.58 -17.27 39.24
N ALA A 8 34.23 -17.16 39.34
CA ALA A 8 33.32 -17.84 38.42
C ALA A 8 33.17 -17.01 37.14
N ASP A 9 33.62 -17.59 36.02
CA ASP A 9 33.44 -17.09 34.66
C ASP A 9 31.97 -17.21 34.26
N GLN A 10 31.25 -16.09 34.23
CA GLN A 10 29.91 -16.00 33.68
C GLN A 10 29.97 -15.62 32.22
N GLN A 11 29.98 -16.62 31.36
CA GLN A 11 29.67 -16.45 29.92
C GLN A 11 28.19 -16.09 29.77
N VAL A 12 27.91 -14.82 29.55
CA VAL A 12 26.60 -14.35 29.07
C VAL A 12 26.55 -14.59 27.56
N THR A 13 25.93 -15.70 27.15
CA THR A 13 25.57 -15.91 25.75
C THR A 13 24.38 -15.01 25.42
N GLY A 14 24.68 -13.83 24.86
CA GLY A 14 23.68 -12.97 24.25
C GLY A 14 23.10 -13.66 23.00
N GLN A 15 21.90 -14.20 23.13
CA GLN A 15 21.10 -14.57 21.97
C GLN A 15 20.58 -13.28 21.33
N ASN A 16 21.20 -12.90 20.21
CA ASN A 16 20.69 -11.86 19.31
C ASN A 16 19.43 -12.42 18.63
N GLU A 17 18.25 -12.19 19.21
CA GLU A 17 16.99 -12.35 18.49
C GLU A 17 16.89 -11.23 17.46
N THR A 18 17.34 -11.49 16.24
CA THR A 18 17.05 -10.66 15.09
C THR A 18 15.56 -10.81 14.79
N GLY A 19 14.78 -9.80 15.18
CA GLY A 19 13.37 -9.70 14.78
C GLY A 19 13.22 -9.82 13.25
N PRO A 20 12.03 -10.19 12.75
CA PRO A 20 11.80 -10.41 11.32
C PRO A 20 12.27 -9.19 10.51
N SER A 21 12.96 -9.44 9.40
CA SER A 21 13.47 -8.38 8.52
C SER A 21 12.28 -7.61 7.91
N GLN A 22 12.51 -6.35 7.49
CA GLN A 22 11.47 -5.54 6.83
C GLN A 22 10.89 -6.23 5.58
N SER A 23 11.67 -7.08 4.91
CA SER A 23 11.25 -7.89 3.76
C SER A 23 10.25 -9.00 4.13
N ASP A 24 10.26 -9.48 5.38
CA ASP A 24 9.34 -10.52 5.85
C ASP A 24 7.98 -9.96 6.26
N GLN A 25 7.88 -8.64 6.43
CA GLN A 25 6.69 -7.94 6.90
C GLN A 25 5.81 -7.42 5.77
N THR A 26 6.31 -7.32 4.55
CA THR A 26 5.57 -6.83 3.39
C THR A 26 5.63 -7.81 2.24
N PHE A 27 4.65 -7.76 1.34
CA PHE A 27 4.67 -8.48 0.07
C PHE A 27 4.13 -7.60 -1.05
N GLN A 28 4.57 -7.90 -2.28
CA GLN A 28 4.09 -7.21 -3.47
C GLN A 28 2.95 -7.99 -4.10
N ILE A 29 1.95 -7.26 -4.61
CA ILE A 29 0.93 -7.81 -5.48
C ILE A 29 1.38 -7.58 -6.92
N GLU A 30 1.35 -8.64 -7.71
CA GLU A 30 1.59 -8.59 -9.14
C GLU A 30 0.27 -8.77 -9.89
N ASP A 31 -0.07 -7.78 -10.71
CA ASP A 31 -1.16 -7.80 -11.66
C ASP A 31 -0.58 -7.74 -13.08
N PRO A 32 -0.68 -8.82 -13.88
CA PRO A 32 -0.05 -8.86 -15.21
C PRO A 32 -0.73 -7.97 -16.25
N GLY A 33 -1.83 -7.32 -15.90
CA GLY A 33 -2.60 -6.45 -16.78
C GLY A 33 -2.14 -4.99 -16.73
N VAL A 34 -3.01 -4.13 -16.18
CA VAL A 34 -2.82 -2.68 -16.15
C VAL A 34 -1.59 -2.25 -15.35
N GLN A 35 -1.19 -3.05 -14.36
CA GLN A 35 0.02 -2.77 -13.58
C GLN A 35 1.27 -2.75 -14.46
N GLN A 36 1.43 -3.75 -15.35
CA GLN A 36 2.58 -3.79 -16.26
C GLN A 36 2.55 -2.64 -17.27
N LEU A 37 1.36 -2.27 -17.74
CA LEU A 37 1.19 -1.18 -18.69
C LEU A 37 1.54 0.19 -18.07
N VAL A 38 1.10 0.42 -16.83
CA VAL A 38 1.31 1.69 -16.12
C VAL A 38 2.62 1.70 -15.33
N GLY A 39 3.10 0.55 -14.84
CA GLY A 39 4.37 0.41 -14.14
C GLY A 39 4.34 0.77 -12.66
N TYR A 40 3.15 0.82 -12.03
CA TYR A 40 3.05 1.03 -10.59
C TYR A 40 3.42 -0.24 -9.81
N LYS A 41 3.81 -0.05 -8.54
CA LYS A 41 4.08 -1.13 -7.59
C LYS A 41 3.07 -1.10 -6.46
N THR A 42 2.55 -2.27 -6.08
CA THR A 42 1.61 -2.43 -4.97
C THR A 42 2.29 -3.23 -3.86
N THR A 43 2.33 -2.68 -2.66
CA THR A 43 2.89 -3.32 -1.47
C THR A 43 1.85 -3.39 -0.37
N ILE A 44 1.75 -4.54 0.30
CA ILE A 44 0.87 -4.76 1.45
C ILE A 44 1.72 -5.11 2.66
N ASP A 45 1.43 -4.46 3.79
CA ASP A 45 2.00 -4.80 5.10
C ASP A 45 1.20 -5.97 5.70
N ARG A 46 1.90 -7.06 6.05
CA ARG A 46 1.28 -8.26 6.63
C ARG A 46 0.73 -8.04 8.04
N ARG A 47 1.26 -7.04 8.76
CA ARG A 47 0.91 -6.78 10.17
C ARG A 47 -0.48 -6.18 10.30
N ASP A 48 -0.81 -5.21 9.47
CA ASP A 48 -2.06 -4.45 9.56
C ASP A 48 -2.92 -4.52 8.29
N GLY A 49 -2.38 -5.04 7.18
CA GLY A 49 -3.05 -5.11 5.88
C GLY A 49 -3.07 -3.77 5.16
N SER A 50 -2.28 -2.79 5.59
CA SER A 50 -2.19 -1.51 4.89
C SER A 50 -1.61 -1.71 3.49
N CYS A 51 -2.19 -1.02 2.52
CA CYS A 51 -1.79 -1.07 1.12
C CYS A 51 -1.21 0.26 0.68
N VAL A 52 -0.10 0.21 -0.05
CA VAL A 52 0.55 1.36 -0.66
C VAL A 52 0.76 1.07 -2.14
N VAL A 53 0.40 2.03 -3.00
CA VAL A 53 0.69 1.99 -4.44
C VAL A 53 1.62 3.13 -4.79
N ILE A 54 2.73 2.82 -5.45
CA ILE A 54 3.77 3.78 -5.81
C ILE A 54 3.97 3.78 -7.32
N LEU A 55 4.13 4.97 -7.90
CA LEU A 55 4.48 5.16 -9.30
C LEU A 55 5.57 6.24 -9.43
N ASP A 56 6.67 5.90 -10.08
CA ASP A 56 7.66 6.87 -10.54
C ASP A 56 7.21 7.42 -11.90
N LEU A 57 6.90 8.71 -11.95
CA LEU A 57 6.30 9.32 -13.13
C LEU A 57 7.26 9.32 -14.33
N GLN A 58 6.75 8.90 -15.47
CA GLN A 58 7.41 8.86 -16.75
C GLN A 58 6.58 9.65 -17.78
N PRO A 59 7.17 10.08 -18.92
CA PRO A 59 6.45 10.82 -19.95
C PRO A 59 5.11 10.20 -20.39
N PRO A 60 4.97 8.86 -20.55
CA PRO A 60 3.69 8.24 -20.93
C PRO A 60 2.56 8.43 -19.92
N HIS A 61 2.87 8.77 -18.65
CA HIS A 61 1.85 9.01 -17.62
C HIS A 61 1.27 10.44 -17.69
N LEU A 62 1.87 11.32 -18.51
CA LEU A 62 1.50 12.72 -18.58
C LEU A 62 0.49 12.96 -19.72
N ASN A 63 -0.35 13.95 -19.53
CA ASN A 63 -1.26 14.44 -20.56
C ASN A 63 -0.56 15.47 -21.49
N ARG A 64 -1.29 15.99 -22.50
CA ARG A 64 -0.79 16.98 -23.45
C ARG A 64 -0.26 18.28 -22.81
N HIS A 65 -0.56 18.55 -21.55
CA HIS A 65 -0.09 19.73 -20.81
C HIS A 65 1.15 19.41 -19.95
N GLY A 66 1.71 18.20 -20.07
CA GLY A 66 2.87 17.76 -19.29
C GLY A 66 2.57 17.61 -17.79
N ILE A 67 1.34 17.33 -17.41
CA ILE A 67 0.94 17.02 -16.03
C ILE A 67 0.35 15.60 -15.96
N LEU A 68 0.40 14.99 -14.79
CA LEU A 68 -0.13 13.65 -14.55
C LEU A 68 -1.55 13.50 -15.10
N HIS A 69 -1.76 12.48 -15.93
CA HIS A 69 -3.06 12.23 -16.55
C HIS A 69 -4.08 11.77 -15.50
N GLY A 70 -5.27 12.38 -15.52
CA GLY A 70 -6.33 12.06 -14.55
C GLY A 70 -6.77 10.59 -14.55
N GLY A 71 -6.70 9.90 -15.70
CA GLY A 71 -6.96 8.47 -15.78
C GLY A 71 -5.93 7.62 -15.02
N ILE A 72 -4.65 8.02 -14.99
CA ILE A 72 -3.62 7.36 -14.17
C ILE A 72 -3.92 7.58 -12.70
N VAL A 73 -4.28 8.80 -12.29
CA VAL A 73 -4.72 9.09 -10.91
C VAL A 73 -5.87 8.17 -10.49
N ALA A 74 -6.90 8.05 -11.36
CA ALA A 74 -8.05 7.17 -11.12
C ALA A 74 -7.62 5.71 -10.95
N THR A 75 -6.74 5.22 -11.81
CA THR A 75 -6.20 3.85 -11.74
C THR A 75 -5.50 3.60 -10.40
N LEU A 76 -4.58 4.49 -9.98
CA LEU A 76 -3.84 4.29 -8.73
C LEU A 76 -4.76 4.30 -7.51
N LEU A 77 -5.75 5.20 -7.48
CA LEU A 77 -6.71 5.30 -6.38
C LEU A 77 -7.70 4.12 -6.37
N ASP A 78 -8.12 3.61 -7.53
CA ASP A 78 -8.93 2.39 -7.62
C ASP A 78 -8.14 1.18 -7.10
N VAL A 79 -6.91 1.02 -7.55
CA VAL A 79 -6.03 -0.09 -7.16
C VAL A 79 -5.76 -0.09 -5.66
N VAL A 80 -5.39 1.05 -5.06
CA VAL A 80 -5.10 1.10 -3.62
C VAL A 80 -6.35 0.88 -2.78
N CYS A 81 -7.49 1.44 -3.17
CA CYS A 81 -8.77 1.21 -2.49
C CYS A 81 -9.22 -0.24 -2.63
N GLY A 82 -9.12 -0.83 -3.83
CA GLY A 82 -9.47 -2.21 -4.09
C GLY A 82 -8.64 -3.19 -3.27
N ASN A 83 -7.31 -3.03 -3.26
CA ASN A 83 -6.44 -3.89 -2.44
C ASN A 83 -6.70 -3.72 -0.94
N THR A 84 -6.94 -2.49 -0.46
CA THR A 84 -7.32 -2.25 0.94
C THR A 84 -8.67 -2.90 1.28
N ALA A 85 -9.65 -2.85 0.38
CA ALA A 85 -10.93 -3.55 0.55
C ALA A 85 -10.75 -5.07 0.55
N SER A 86 -9.88 -5.60 -0.31
CA SER A 86 -9.54 -7.03 -0.34
C SER A 86 -8.98 -7.51 1.01
N GLN A 87 -8.05 -6.74 1.59
CA GLN A 87 -7.48 -7.02 2.92
C GLN A 87 -8.51 -6.91 4.05
N PHE A 88 -9.45 -5.98 3.93
CA PHE A 88 -10.57 -5.86 4.89
C PHE A 88 -11.47 -7.10 4.90
N PHE A 89 -11.74 -7.69 3.74
CA PHE A 89 -12.60 -8.87 3.64
C PHE A 89 -11.89 -10.18 3.97
N ASP A 90 -10.63 -10.34 3.55
CA ASP A 90 -9.87 -11.58 3.73
C ASP A 90 -8.37 -11.32 3.53
N ARG A 91 -7.63 -11.26 4.63
CA ARG A 91 -6.20 -10.99 4.61
C ARG A 91 -5.36 -12.15 4.08
N GLU A 92 -5.84 -13.38 4.26
CA GLU A 92 -5.07 -14.59 3.91
C GLU A 92 -5.18 -14.91 2.42
N ASN A 93 -6.40 -14.82 1.87
CA ASN A 93 -6.68 -15.31 0.52
C ASN A 93 -6.93 -14.18 -0.50
N HIS A 94 -6.81 -12.91 -0.11
CA HIS A 94 -7.11 -11.76 -0.98
C HIS A 94 -8.48 -11.88 -1.65
N ALA A 95 -9.51 -11.43 -0.95
CA ALA A 95 -10.88 -11.53 -1.43
C ALA A 95 -11.03 -10.96 -2.84
N ALA A 96 -11.63 -11.72 -3.74
CA ALA A 96 -12.03 -11.22 -5.04
C ALA A 96 -13.16 -10.18 -4.87
N LEU A 97 -13.07 -9.07 -5.59
CA LEU A 97 -14.02 -7.97 -5.49
C LEU A 97 -14.17 -7.22 -6.81
N VAL A 98 -15.18 -6.36 -6.87
CA VAL A 98 -15.40 -5.42 -7.96
C VAL A 98 -15.62 -4.02 -7.40
N THR A 99 -15.18 -3.02 -8.12
CA THR A 99 -15.49 -1.61 -7.86
C THR A 99 -16.95 -1.35 -8.22
N VAL A 100 -17.73 -0.86 -7.27
CA VAL A 100 -19.13 -0.47 -7.49
C VAL A 100 -19.21 0.99 -7.88
N SER A 101 -18.45 1.84 -7.18
CA SER A 101 -18.35 3.26 -7.49
C SER A 101 -16.99 3.80 -7.03
N LEU A 102 -16.50 4.81 -7.73
CA LEU A 102 -15.30 5.57 -7.37
C LEU A 102 -15.54 7.03 -7.73
N THR A 103 -15.50 7.90 -6.73
CA THR A 103 -15.60 9.35 -6.92
C THR A 103 -14.27 9.99 -6.57
N LEU A 104 -13.74 10.79 -7.48
CA LEU A 104 -12.44 11.44 -7.34
C LEU A 104 -12.56 12.95 -7.23
N SER A 105 -11.64 13.54 -6.46
CA SER A 105 -11.40 14.98 -6.43
C SER A 105 -9.94 15.24 -6.73
N TYR A 106 -9.67 16.00 -7.78
CA TYR A 106 -8.32 16.40 -8.20
C TYR A 106 -7.96 17.72 -7.52
N VAL A 107 -6.90 17.70 -6.71
CA VAL A 107 -6.53 18.83 -5.83
C VAL A 107 -5.38 19.63 -6.42
N ALA A 108 -4.32 18.96 -6.87
CA ALA A 108 -3.13 19.60 -7.40
C ALA A 108 -2.53 18.84 -8.59
N ALA A 109 -1.85 19.58 -9.46
CA ALA A 109 -1.13 19.01 -10.60
C ALA A 109 0.32 18.67 -10.21
N VAL A 110 0.85 17.57 -10.79
CA VAL A 110 2.25 17.16 -10.68
C VAL A 110 2.79 16.84 -12.06
N ARG A 111 4.11 17.06 -12.28
CA ARG A 111 4.77 16.92 -13.58
C ARG A 111 5.85 15.84 -13.62
N GLY A 112 6.25 15.31 -12.48
CA GLY A 112 7.33 14.32 -12.34
C GLY A 112 7.50 13.93 -10.89
N GLY A 113 8.52 13.12 -10.62
CA GLY A 113 8.81 12.59 -9.29
C GLY A 113 8.04 11.32 -8.97
N ARG A 114 8.09 10.91 -7.73
CA ARG A 114 7.36 9.76 -7.20
C ARG A 114 6.02 10.20 -6.64
N ILE A 115 4.99 9.43 -6.92
CA ILE A 115 3.67 9.59 -6.31
C ILE A 115 3.28 8.34 -5.54
N THR A 116 2.56 8.53 -4.45
CA THR A 116 2.19 7.45 -3.52
C THR A 116 0.70 7.54 -3.21
N ALA A 117 -0.02 6.45 -3.47
CA ALA A 117 -1.42 6.32 -3.10
C ALA A 117 -1.55 5.42 -1.86
N THR A 118 -2.40 5.84 -0.93
CA THR A 118 -2.80 5.09 0.27
C THR A 118 -4.32 5.09 0.41
N ALA A 119 -4.86 4.11 1.13
CA ALA A 119 -6.30 4.08 1.41
C ALA A 119 -6.59 3.52 2.80
N ARG A 120 -7.78 3.86 3.30
CA ARG A 120 -8.32 3.34 4.55
C ARG A 120 -9.79 2.99 4.40
N VAL A 121 -10.23 2.00 5.17
CA VAL A 121 -11.65 1.65 5.27
C VAL A 121 -12.37 2.71 6.11
N THR A 122 -13.49 3.22 5.62
CA THR A 122 -14.34 4.19 6.32
C THR A 122 -15.61 3.54 6.87
N GLY A 123 -15.96 2.34 6.37
CA GLY A 123 -17.08 1.55 6.82
C GLY A 123 -17.23 0.30 5.98
N GLY A 124 -18.04 -0.65 6.43
CA GLY A 124 -18.26 -1.87 5.66
C GLY A 124 -18.96 -2.95 6.45
N GLY A 125 -19.20 -4.08 5.77
CA GLY A 125 -19.85 -5.27 6.32
C GLY A 125 -19.37 -6.53 5.60
N ALA A 126 -20.19 -7.57 5.57
CA ALA A 126 -19.79 -8.88 5.03
C ALA A 126 -19.51 -8.88 3.51
N SER A 127 -20.07 -7.94 2.75
CA SER A 127 -19.97 -7.94 1.27
C SER A 127 -19.71 -6.57 0.63
N ILE A 128 -19.80 -5.48 1.38
CA ILE A 128 -19.56 -4.11 0.91
C ILE A 128 -18.54 -3.46 1.82
N ALA A 129 -17.59 -2.75 1.22
CA ALA A 129 -16.63 -1.89 1.93
C ALA A 129 -16.64 -0.49 1.31
N HIS A 130 -16.55 0.52 2.17
CA HIS A 130 -16.40 1.92 1.81
C HIS A 130 -14.98 2.37 2.14
N LEU A 131 -14.31 2.98 1.18
CA LEU A 131 -12.89 3.36 1.24
C LEU A 131 -12.74 4.86 1.04
N PHE A 132 -11.69 5.40 1.64
CA PHE A 132 -11.15 6.71 1.35
C PHE A 132 -9.69 6.55 0.95
N GLY A 133 -9.34 7.06 -0.23
CA GLY A 133 -7.99 7.02 -0.79
C GLY A 133 -7.43 8.42 -0.97
N GLU A 134 -6.11 8.53 -0.87
CA GLU A 134 -5.34 9.75 -1.07
C GLU A 134 -4.14 9.47 -1.96
N LEU A 135 -3.79 10.43 -2.81
CA LEU A 135 -2.60 10.43 -3.65
C LEU A 135 -1.74 11.63 -3.29
N HIS A 136 -0.46 11.39 -2.97
CA HIS A 136 0.51 12.42 -2.60
C HIS A 136 1.74 12.36 -3.50
N ASP A 137 2.44 13.49 -3.64
CA ASP A 137 3.78 13.52 -4.23
C ASP A 137 4.86 13.21 -3.18
N ASP A 138 6.12 13.23 -3.59
CA ASP A 138 7.29 12.94 -2.74
C ASP A 138 7.60 14.03 -1.70
N GLU A 139 6.97 15.22 -1.82
CA GLU A 139 7.01 16.29 -0.83
C GLU A 139 5.83 16.19 0.18
N GLY A 140 4.95 15.18 0.03
CA GLY A 140 3.76 14.99 0.86
C GLY A 140 2.59 15.89 0.51
N ARG A 141 2.62 16.59 -0.63
CA ARG A 141 1.50 17.42 -1.10
C ARG A 141 0.38 16.55 -1.62
N LEU A 142 -0.85 16.82 -1.19
CA LEU A 142 -2.04 16.13 -1.68
C LEU A 142 -2.32 16.47 -3.15
N LEU A 143 -2.41 15.45 -3.98
CA LEU A 143 -2.69 15.56 -5.41
C LEU A 143 -4.14 15.23 -5.76
N ALA A 144 -4.70 14.20 -5.12
CA ALA A 144 -6.08 13.79 -5.33
C ALA A 144 -6.62 12.97 -4.15
N THR A 145 -7.94 12.92 -4.03
CA THR A 145 -8.64 12.01 -3.12
C THR A 145 -9.67 11.19 -3.85
N ALA A 146 -10.05 10.04 -3.27
CA ALA A 146 -11.15 9.23 -3.75
C ALA A 146 -12.02 8.72 -2.61
N THR A 147 -13.32 8.59 -2.86
CA THR A 147 -14.22 7.74 -2.09
C THR A 147 -14.69 6.60 -2.97
N GLY A 148 -14.55 5.37 -2.48
CA GLY A 148 -14.87 4.16 -3.24
C GLY A 148 -15.79 3.22 -2.49
N VAL A 149 -16.64 2.51 -3.26
CA VAL A 149 -17.44 1.40 -2.76
C VAL A 149 -17.04 0.15 -3.51
N PHE A 150 -16.71 -0.90 -2.78
CA PHE A 150 -16.25 -2.17 -3.31
C PHE A 150 -17.12 -3.30 -2.81
N LYS A 151 -17.42 -4.25 -3.69
CA LYS A 151 -18.24 -5.42 -3.39
C LYS A 151 -17.40 -6.70 -3.50
N ARG A 152 -17.41 -7.48 -2.41
CA ARG A 152 -16.84 -8.84 -2.41
C ARG A 152 -17.63 -9.73 -3.36
N ILE A 153 -16.90 -10.45 -4.24
CA ILE A 153 -17.46 -11.50 -5.09
C ILE A 153 -17.34 -12.82 -4.33
N ARG A 154 -18.42 -13.57 -4.23
CA ARG A 154 -18.36 -14.97 -3.78
C ARG A 154 -17.91 -15.82 -4.97
N LYS A 155 -16.83 -16.56 -4.77
CA LYS A 155 -16.45 -17.65 -5.67
C LYS A 155 -17.41 -18.82 -5.46
#